data_165c63b763761554d69717718c9c0d8d
#
_entry.id   165c63b763761554d69717718c9c0d8d
#
_cell.length_a   1.000
_cell.length_b   1.000
_cell.length_c   1.000
_cell.angle_alpha   90.00
_cell.angle_beta   90.00
_cell.angle_gamma   90.00
#
_symmetry.space_group_name_H-M   'P 1'
#
loop_
_entity.id
_entity.type
_entity.pdbx_description
1 polymer ?
#
loop_
_entity_poly.entity_id
_entity_poly.type
_entity_poly.pdbx_seq_one_letter_code
_entity_poly.pdbx_strand_id
1 'polypeptide(L)'
;MMTEAYFEPLGTDDGWEVFRATPHTVSAWGPDLQHGAPPSALLTRAMDRLDPSDETRIARVAVDLLGPVPLGELRTRARVTRPGRRIQLVESELEARGRMVARASAWRMLVSDTAEVEQTLDQPRRLPGADHNSEFFNRWTSGYIDSLEIRGAEDGTVWARPTLPLVAGEETTPAEHVMCVADIANGVGAVLEPHEWRFLNTDVITHLHRRPVGQWIGVTARASIGPDGVGATTGTLFDEVGAIGHTLQALLIERV
;
A
#
# COMPACT_ATOMS: atom_id res chain seq x y z
N MET A 1 -1.03 16.62 23.02
CA MET A 1 -1.84 16.29 21.82
C MET A 1 -1.28 14.99 21.27
N MET A 2 -2.10 13.94 21.14
CA MET A 2 -1.64 12.74 20.43
C MET A 2 -1.46 13.14 18.96
N THR A 3 -0.37 12.71 18.36
CA THR A 3 -0.10 12.96 16.93
C THR A 3 -1.13 12.15 16.14
N GLU A 4 -1.89 12.78 15.26
CA GLU A 4 -2.81 12.08 14.36
C GLU A 4 -2.02 11.08 13.51
N ALA A 5 -2.57 9.88 13.30
CA ALA A 5 -1.96 8.78 12.56
C ALA A 5 -3.04 7.87 11.98
N TYR A 6 -2.67 6.94 11.10
CA TYR A 6 -3.60 5.91 10.64
C TYR A 6 -3.91 4.90 11.75
N PHE A 7 -2.93 4.57 12.58
CA PHE A 7 -3.10 3.62 13.68
C PHE A 7 -2.53 4.16 14.98
N GLU A 8 -3.29 3.96 16.07
CA GLU A 8 -2.84 4.19 17.44
C GLU A 8 -2.34 2.86 18.02
N PRO A 9 -1.09 2.75 18.52
CA PRO A 9 -0.61 1.56 19.17
C PRO A 9 -1.26 1.39 20.54
N LEU A 10 -1.76 0.18 20.83
CA LEU A 10 -2.39 -0.15 22.12
C LEU A 10 -1.52 -1.06 22.99
N GLY A 11 -0.38 -1.53 22.46
CA GLY A 11 0.55 -2.43 23.16
C GLY A 11 0.66 -3.80 22.50
N THR A 12 0.99 -4.81 23.29
CA THR A 12 1.17 -6.18 22.82
C THR A 12 0.34 -7.16 23.66
N ASP A 13 -0.20 -8.19 23.01
CA ASP A 13 -0.97 -9.27 23.64
C ASP A 13 -0.60 -10.61 22.98
N ASP A 14 -0.09 -11.56 23.77
CA ASP A 14 0.29 -12.91 23.33
C ASP A 14 1.10 -12.94 22.01
N GLY A 15 2.10 -12.05 21.92
CA GLY A 15 2.99 -11.96 20.76
C GLY A 15 2.41 -11.23 19.55
N TRP A 16 1.22 -10.64 19.68
CA TRP A 16 0.62 -9.75 18.71
C TRP A 16 0.82 -8.29 19.12
N GLU A 17 1.13 -7.42 18.18
CA GLU A 17 1.02 -5.98 18.34
C GLU A 17 -0.44 -5.56 18.11
N VAL A 18 -0.99 -4.80 19.03
CA VAL A 18 -2.41 -4.37 19.02
C VAL A 18 -2.50 -2.90 18.65
N PHE A 19 -3.43 -2.57 17.76
CA PHE A 19 -3.62 -1.22 17.23
C PHE A 19 -5.12 -0.88 17.19
N ARG A 20 -5.41 0.42 17.20
CA ARG A 20 -6.72 0.97 16.87
C ARG A 20 -6.62 1.73 15.57
N ALA A 21 -7.44 1.35 14.57
CA ALA A 21 -7.61 2.09 13.34
C ALA A 21 -8.33 3.41 13.60
N THR A 22 -7.82 4.52 13.08
CA THR A 22 -8.43 5.85 13.19
C THR A 22 -9.40 6.09 12.02
N PRO A 23 -10.25 7.14 12.09
CA PRO A 23 -11.12 7.52 10.96
C PRO A 23 -10.37 7.81 9.66
N HIS A 24 -9.07 8.12 9.72
CA HIS A 24 -8.22 8.35 8.55
C HIS A 24 -7.95 7.08 7.72
N THR A 25 -8.37 5.90 8.20
CA THR A 25 -8.28 4.64 7.43
C THR A 25 -9.55 4.31 6.64
N VAL A 26 -10.63 5.08 6.83
CA VAL A 26 -11.97 4.79 6.26
C VAL A 26 -11.93 4.69 4.74
N SER A 27 -12.59 3.66 4.22
CA SER A 27 -12.74 3.37 2.80
C SER A 27 -13.90 4.16 2.17
N ALA A 28 -13.78 4.45 0.86
CA ALA A 28 -14.89 4.92 0.06
C ALA A 28 -16.02 3.87 -0.12
N TRP A 29 -15.72 2.59 0.13
CA TRP A 29 -16.68 1.48 -0.02
C TRP A 29 -17.59 1.25 1.18
N GLY A 30 -17.34 1.89 2.32
CA GLY A 30 -18.19 1.79 3.51
C GLY A 30 -17.60 2.51 4.71
N PRO A 31 -18.46 3.17 5.53
CA PRO A 31 -18.00 4.02 6.64
C PRO A 31 -17.38 3.22 7.80
N ASP A 32 -17.68 1.92 7.91
CA ASP A 32 -17.16 1.04 8.95
C ASP A 32 -15.99 0.16 8.48
N LEU A 33 -15.49 0.42 7.26
CA LEU A 33 -14.45 -0.36 6.62
C LEU A 33 -13.19 0.50 6.38
N GLN A 34 -12.04 -0.14 6.45
CA GLN A 34 -10.77 0.48 6.07
C GLN A 34 -10.53 0.35 4.56
N HIS A 35 -9.88 1.36 3.96
CA HIS A 35 -9.23 1.24 2.66
C HIS A 35 -8.11 0.19 2.73
N GLY A 36 -7.83 -0.51 1.64
CA GLY A 36 -6.82 -1.58 1.63
C GLY A 36 -5.38 -1.12 1.89
N ALA A 37 -5.05 0.14 1.61
CA ALA A 37 -3.70 0.67 1.76
C ALA A 37 -3.20 0.72 3.22
N PRO A 38 -3.90 1.33 4.21
CA PRO A 38 -3.40 1.37 5.59
C PRO A 38 -3.15 -0.03 6.19
N PRO A 39 -4.06 -1.02 6.13
CA PRO A 39 -3.78 -2.36 6.63
C PRO A 39 -2.65 -3.08 5.87
N SER A 40 -2.50 -2.85 4.56
CA SER A 40 -1.37 -3.38 3.78
C SER A 40 -0.03 -2.81 4.24
N ALA A 41 0.02 -1.51 4.52
CA ALA A 41 1.19 -0.87 5.08
C ALA A 41 1.49 -1.35 6.51
N LEU A 42 0.46 -1.58 7.35
CA LEU A 42 0.63 -2.09 8.71
C LEU A 42 1.19 -3.52 8.72
N LEU A 43 0.74 -4.39 7.79
CA LEU A 43 1.32 -5.72 7.58
C LEU A 43 2.78 -5.63 7.11
N THR A 44 3.08 -4.67 6.23
CA THR A 44 4.45 -4.42 5.75
C THR A 44 5.35 -3.95 6.90
N ARG A 45 4.85 -3.05 7.76
CA ARG A 45 5.53 -2.61 8.97
C ARG A 45 5.91 -3.79 9.87
N ALA A 46 4.97 -4.69 10.15
CA ALA A 46 5.23 -5.86 10.99
C ALA A 46 6.36 -6.73 10.41
N MET A 47 6.43 -6.87 9.08
CA MET A 47 7.51 -7.60 8.41
C MET A 47 8.83 -6.83 8.37
N ASP A 48 8.79 -5.52 8.09
CA ASP A 48 10.00 -4.69 7.93
C ASP A 48 10.76 -4.50 9.25
N ARG A 49 10.02 -4.45 10.36
CA ARG A 49 10.56 -4.28 11.73
C ARG A 49 10.96 -5.60 12.41
N LEU A 50 10.63 -6.74 11.84
CA LEU A 50 11.08 -8.03 12.36
C LEU A 50 12.55 -8.24 11.98
N ASP A 51 13.46 -8.33 12.99
CA ASP A 51 14.91 -8.44 12.79
C ASP A 51 15.45 -7.44 11.74
N PRO A 52 15.36 -6.13 11.98
CA PRO A 52 15.74 -5.11 11.03
C PRO A 52 17.25 -5.18 10.73
N SER A 53 17.61 -5.02 9.45
CA SER A 53 19.00 -5.05 9.00
C SER A 53 19.19 -4.13 7.80
N ASP A 54 20.23 -3.30 7.84
CA ASP A 54 20.63 -2.46 6.70
C ASP A 54 21.22 -3.26 5.55
N GLU A 55 21.62 -4.52 5.80
CA GLU A 55 22.16 -5.42 4.78
C GLU A 55 21.08 -5.98 3.84
N THR A 56 19.81 -5.90 4.23
CA THR A 56 18.70 -6.41 3.43
C THR A 56 17.63 -5.34 3.20
N ARG A 57 16.84 -5.51 2.16
CA ARG A 57 15.65 -4.69 1.91
C ARG A 57 14.48 -5.52 1.42
N ILE A 58 13.29 -5.05 1.64
CA ILE A 58 12.10 -5.59 1.00
C ILE A 58 12.15 -5.30 -0.50
N ALA A 59 12.06 -6.35 -1.30
CA ALA A 59 12.03 -6.29 -2.77
C ALA A 59 10.66 -6.66 -3.34
N ARG A 60 9.82 -7.37 -2.58
CA ARG A 60 8.43 -7.71 -2.92
C ARG A 60 7.59 -7.71 -1.65
N VAL A 61 6.39 -7.15 -1.75
CA VAL A 61 5.30 -7.39 -0.79
C VAL A 61 4.11 -7.96 -1.57
N ALA A 62 3.47 -8.98 -1.04
CA ALA A 62 2.19 -9.48 -1.52
C ALA A 62 1.23 -9.56 -0.34
N VAL A 63 0.12 -8.86 -0.45
CA VAL A 63 -0.95 -8.81 0.54
C VAL A 63 -2.19 -9.48 -0.05
N ASP A 64 -2.76 -10.44 0.68
CA ASP A 64 -4.09 -11.00 0.41
C ASP A 64 -5.09 -10.33 1.36
N LEU A 65 -6.12 -9.70 0.84
CA LEU A 65 -7.26 -9.16 1.57
C LEU A 65 -8.34 -10.26 1.63
N LEU A 66 -8.44 -10.93 2.78
CA LEU A 66 -9.30 -12.11 2.95
C LEU A 66 -10.77 -11.74 3.17
N GLY A 67 -11.06 -10.45 3.27
CA GLY A 67 -12.38 -9.87 3.44
C GLY A 67 -12.29 -8.39 3.83
N PRO A 68 -13.44 -7.72 4.00
CA PRO A 68 -13.47 -6.33 4.45
C PRO A 68 -12.74 -6.17 5.79
N VAL A 69 -11.83 -5.21 5.86
CA VAL A 69 -11.10 -4.89 7.10
C VAL A 69 -11.94 -3.88 7.90
N PRO A 70 -12.47 -4.24 9.10
CA PRO A 70 -13.32 -3.33 9.86
C PRO A 70 -12.50 -2.22 10.52
N LEU A 71 -13.16 -1.10 10.83
CA LEU A 71 -12.63 -0.11 11.77
C LEU A 71 -12.60 -0.67 13.19
N GLY A 72 -11.75 -0.09 14.03
CA GLY A 72 -11.62 -0.43 15.45
C GLY A 72 -10.31 -1.14 15.76
N GLU A 73 -10.36 -2.04 16.73
CA GLU A 73 -9.19 -2.75 17.19
C GLU A 73 -8.81 -3.89 16.24
N LEU A 74 -7.51 -4.00 16.00
CA LEU A 74 -6.91 -5.04 15.18
C LEU A 74 -5.53 -5.38 15.73
N ARG A 75 -5.01 -6.52 15.33
CA ARG A 75 -3.69 -6.97 15.78
C ARG A 75 -2.88 -7.60 14.67
N THR A 76 -1.56 -7.39 14.71
CA THR A 76 -0.62 -7.95 13.74
C THR A 76 0.48 -8.74 14.41
N ARG A 77 1.01 -9.70 13.68
CA ARG A 77 2.28 -10.36 14.00
C ARG A 77 3.01 -10.72 12.73
N ALA A 78 4.33 -10.89 12.83
CA ALA A 78 5.16 -11.35 11.72
C ALA A 78 6.10 -12.46 12.15
N ARG A 79 6.56 -13.27 11.18
CA ARG A 79 7.53 -14.35 11.39
C ARG A 79 8.36 -14.56 10.15
N VAL A 80 9.59 -15.03 10.35
CA VAL A 80 10.41 -15.54 9.26
C VAL A 80 9.98 -16.97 8.94
N THR A 81 9.44 -17.20 7.74
CA THR A 81 8.99 -18.51 7.27
C THR A 81 10.05 -19.24 6.45
N ARG A 82 10.96 -18.49 5.81
CA ARG A 82 12.14 -19.01 5.16
C ARG A 82 13.36 -18.18 5.55
N PRO A 83 14.21 -18.66 6.47
CA PRO A 83 15.45 -17.99 6.83
C PRO A 83 16.49 -18.09 5.70
N GLY A 84 17.42 -17.14 5.64
CA GLY A 84 18.53 -17.18 4.70
C GLY A 84 19.29 -15.87 4.67
N ARG A 85 20.59 -15.94 4.40
CA ARG A 85 21.47 -14.77 4.41
C ARG A 85 21.28 -13.86 3.18
N ARG A 86 21.05 -14.43 1.98
CA ARG A 86 20.90 -13.66 0.74
C ARG A 86 19.44 -13.31 0.41
N ILE A 87 18.53 -14.22 0.74
CA ILE A 87 17.10 -14.06 0.54
C ILE A 87 16.35 -14.65 1.74
N GLN A 88 15.34 -13.96 2.21
CA GLN A 88 14.53 -14.35 3.35
C GLN A 88 13.05 -14.10 3.01
N LEU A 89 12.18 -15.06 3.33
CA LEU A 89 10.74 -14.88 3.27
C LEU A 89 10.22 -14.59 4.67
N VAL A 90 9.48 -13.48 4.79
CA VAL A 90 8.80 -13.05 6.00
C VAL A 90 7.31 -13.01 5.72
N GLU A 91 6.49 -13.44 6.66
CA GLU A 91 5.04 -13.39 6.58
C GLU A 91 4.48 -12.58 7.74
N SER A 92 3.35 -11.91 7.50
CA SER A 92 2.58 -11.22 8.52
C SER A 92 1.09 -11.52 8.40
N GLU A 93 0.41 -11.42 9.53
CA GLU A 93 -1.02 -11.71 9.70
C GLU A 93 -1.70 -10.51 10.35
N LEU A 94 -2.91 -10.21 9.89
CA LEU A 94 -3.80 -9.17 10.45
C LEU A 94 -5.10 -9.80 10.89
N GLU A 95 -5.41 -9.65 12.17
CA GLU A 95 -6.66 -10.13 12.75
C GLU A 95 -7.49 -8.95 13.27
N ALA A 96 -8.78 -9.03 13.04
CA ALA A 96 -9.77 -8.11 13.62
C ALA A 96 -11.02 -8.89 14.05
N ARG A 97 -11.56 -8.57 15.22
CA ARG A 97 -12.77 -9.23 15.77
C ARG A 97 -12.66 -10.77 15.81
N GLY A 98 -11.48 -11.30 16.16
CA GLY A 98 -11.22 -12.74 16.25
C GLY A 98 -11.15 -13.48 14.91
N ARG A 99 -10.99 -12.76 13.78
CA ARG A 99 -10.90 -13.35 12.44
C ARG A 99 -9.70 -12.79 11.70
N MET A 100 -9.01 -13.66 10.96
CA MET A 100 -7.99 -13.24 10.00
C MET A 100 -8.67 -12.46 8.86
N VAL A 101 -8.30 -11.19 8.70
CA VAL A 101 -8.88 -10.29 7.68
C VAL A 101 -7.91 -9.99 6.54
N ALA A 102 -6.61 -10.11 6.79
CA ALA A 102 -5.59 -10.00 5.75
C ALA A 102 -4.32 -10.75 6.18
N ARG A 103 -3.49 -11.08 5.22
CA ARG A 103 -2.14 -11.62 5.43
C ARG A 103 -1.19 -11.07 4.38
N ALA A 104 0.11 -11.08 4.68
CA ALA A 104 1.11 -10.66 3.70
C ALA A 104 2.35 -11.54 3.73
N SER A 105 3.10 -11.52 2.63
CA SER A 105 4.44 -12.06 2.54
C SER A 105 5.38 -11.08 1.88
N ALA A 106 6.62 -10.99 2.37
CA ALA A 106 7.66 -10.16 1.81
C ALA A 106 8.93 -10.95 1.51
N TRP A 107 9.52 -10.74 0.33
CA TRP A 107 10.89 -11.13 0.08
C TRP A 107 11.82 -10.01 0.52
N ARG A 108 12.68 -10.31 1.48
CA ARG A 108 13.87 -9.52 1.81
C ARG A 108 15.06 -10.06 1.06
N MET A 109 15.84 -9.19 0.46
CA MET A 109 17.01 -9.53 -0.33
C MET A 109 18.22 -8.76 0.14
N LEU A 110 19.38 -9.42 0.12
CA LEU A 110 20.67 -8.82 0.42
C LEU A 110 20.94 -7.66 -0.55
N VAL A 111 21.35 -6.53 0.00
CA VAL A 111 21.80 -5.37 -0.76
C VAL A 111 23.26 -5.57 -1.17
N SER A 112 23.58 -5.32 -2.43
CA SER A 112 24.94 -5.34 -2.96
C SER A 112 25.11 -4.25 -4.01
N ASP A 113 26.34 -3.84 -4.28
CA ASP A 113 26.62 -2.89 -5.33
C ASP A 113 26.49 -3.57 -6.70
N THR A 114 25.56 -3.08 -7.51
CA THR A 114 25.28 -3.52 -8.89
C THR A 114 25.13 -2.32 -9.83
N ALA A 115 25.70 -1.15 -9.46
CA ALA A 115 25.58 0.09 -10.24
C ALA A 115 26.06 -0.05 -11.68
N GLU A 116 27.07 -0.87 -11.94
CA GLU A 116 27.60 -1.12 -13.30
C GLU A 116 26.59 -1.79 -14.26
N VAL A 117 25.55 -2.45 -13.72
CA VAL A 117 24.50 -3.14 -14.50
C VAL A 117 23.11 -2.55 -14.23
N GLU A 118 23.04 -1.37 -13.60
CA GLU A 118 21.79 -0.69 -13.35
C GLU A 118 21.04 -0.42 -14.65
N GLN A 119 19.79 -0.85 -14.71
CA GLN A 119 18.91 -0.61 -15.85
C GLN A 119 17.48 -0.41 -15.39
N THR A 120 16.82 0.64 -15.89
CA THR A 120 15.41 0.91 -15.71
C THR A 120 14.75 1.04 -17.07
N LEU A 121 13.67 0.27 -17.32
CA LEU A 121 12.95 0.29 -18.60
C LEU A 121 11.90 1.41 -18.65
N ASP A 122 11.31 1.73 -17.51
CA ASP A 122 10.27 2.76 -17.40
C ASP A 122 10.89 4.16 -17.43
N GLN A 123 10.32 5.04 -18.26
CA GLN A 123 10.76 6.43 -18.33
C GLN A 123 10.42 7.16 -17.02
N PRO A 124 11.34 8.00 -16.49
CA PRO A 124 11.07 8.79 -15.30
C PRO A 124 9.82 9.66 -15.48
N ARG A 125 9.03 9.77 -14.42
CA ARG A 125 7.88 10.68 -14.34
C ARG A 125 8.23 11.84 -13.42
N ARG A 126 7.71 13.01 -13.74
CA ARG A 126 8.00 14.23 -12.97
C ARG A 126 6.87 14.50 -12.00
N LEU A 127 7.21 14.72 -10.73
CA LEU A 127 6.27 15.24 -9.73
C LEU A 127 5.81 16.64 -10.12
N PRO A 128 4.48 16.89 -10.27
CA PRO A 128 3.94 18.23 -10.59
C PRO A 128 4.12 19.23 -9.45
N GLY A 129 4.04 20.52 -9.77
CA GLY A 129 3.97 21.58 -8.76
C GLY A 129 2.72 21.49 -7.89
N ALA A 130 2.69 22.26 -6.78
CA ALA A 130 1.61 22.23 -5.79
C ALA A 130 0.26 22.74 -6.31
N ASP A 131 0.23 23.45 -7.41
CA ASP A 131 -0.93 23.97 -8.10
C ASP A 131 -1.67 22.94 -8.98
N HIS A 132 -1.10 21.74 -9.14
CA HIS A 132 -1.67 20.65 -9.92
C HIS A 132 -2.49 19.67 -9.06
N ASN A 133 -3.54 20.17 -8.40
CA ASN A 133 -4.47 19.29 -7.69
C ASN A 133 -5.20 18.38 -8.69
N SER A 134 -5.24 17.08 -8.38
CA SER A 134 -5.97 16.12 -9.19
C SER A 134 -7.45 16.12 -8.86
N GLU A 135 -8.29 16.57 -9.79
CA GLU A 135 -9.74 16.40 -9.68
C GLU A 135 -10.19 14.93 -9.79
N PHE A 136 -9.29 14.07 -10.22
CA PHE A 136 -9.56 12.64 -10.41
C PHE A 136 -10.10 11.96 -9.14
N PHE A 137 -9.60 12.35 -7.98
CA PHE A 137 -10.03 11.77 -6.70
C PHE A 137 -11.22 12.48 -6.03
N ASN A 138 -11.76 13.58 -6.58
CA ASN A 138 -12.93 14.25 -6.03
C ASN A 138 -14.18 13.34 -5.97
N ARG A 139 -14.22 12.27 -6.75
CA ARG A 139 -15.25 11.23 -6.71
C ARG A 139 -15.00 10.16 -5.62
N TRP A 140 -13.85 10.17 -4.97
CA TRP A 140 -13.42 9.19 -3.98
C TRP A 140 -13.27 9.82 -2.60
N THR A 141 -14.26 10.48 -2.08
CA THR A 141 -14.19 11.05 -0.74
C THR A 141 -14.25 9.95 0.31
N SER A 142 -13.23 9.88 1.17
CA SER A 142 -13.18 8.97 2.32
C SER A 142 -12.07 9.41 3.26
N GLY A 143 -12.12 8.94 4.51
CA GLY A 143 -11.10 9.29 5.49
C GLY A 143 -9.68 9.02 5.03
N TYR A 144 -9.45 7.90 4.30
CA TYR A 144 -8.13 7.59 3.79
C TYR A 144 -7.71 8.51 2.62
N ILE A 145 -8.56 8.66 1.60
CA ILE A 145 -8.24 9.48 0.43
C ILE A 145 -8.06 10.95 0.84
N ASP A 146 -8.89 11.45 1.74
CA ASP A 146 -8.83 12.82 2.25
C ASP A 146 -7.55 13.09 3.08
N SER A 147 -6.89 12.03 3.56
CA SER A 147 -5.60 12.10 4.27
C SER A 147 -4.37 12.07 3.36
N LEU A 148 -4.57 11.99 2.04
CA LEU A 148 -3.49 12.05 1.06
C LEU A 148 -3.37 13.46 0.47
N GLU A 149 -2.15 13.94 0.31
CA GLU A 149 -1.88 15.00 -0.65
C GLU A 149 -1.74 14.36 -2.03
N ILE A 150 -2.54 14.83 -3.02
CA ILE A 150 -2.62 14.21 -4.34
C ILE A 150 -2.37 15.26 -5.42
N ARG A 151 -1.52 14.93 -6.40
CA ARG A 151 -1.25 15.74 -7.58
C ARG A 151 -1.39 14.92 -8.84
N GLY A 152 -2.04 15.47 -9.86
CA GLY A 152 -2.17 14.85 -11.18
C GLY A 152 -1.16 15.40 -12.17
N ALA A 153 -0.41 14.55 -12.85
CA ALA A 153 0.46 14.97 -13.94
C ALA A 153 -0.26 14.88 -15.30
N GLU A 154 0.15 15.70 -16.27
CA GLU A 154 -0.41 15.71 -17.64
C GLU A 154 -0.26 14.37 -18.36
N ASP A 155 0.75 13.57 -17.98
CA ASP A 155 1.01 12.24 -18.52
C ASP A 155 0.16 11.13 -17.91
N GLY A 156 -0.82 11.49 -17.06
CA GLY A 156 -1.73 10.59 -16.38
C GLY A 156 -1.16 9.94 -15.11
N THR A 157 0.04 10.32 -14.68
CA THR A 157 0.61 9.86 -13.41
C THR A 157 -0.11 10.56 -12.25
N VAL A 158 -0.59 9.80 -11.30
CA VAL A 158 -1.15 10.30 -10.04
C VAL A 158 -0.08 10.18 -8.96
N TRP A 159 0.29 11.30 -8.36
CA TRP A 159 1.25 11.38 -7.28
C TRP A 159 0.50 11.54 -5.96
N ALA A 160 0.82 10.69 -5.00
CA ALA A 160 0.22 10.73 -3.68
C ALA A 160 1.27 10.69 -2.57
N ARG A 161 0.98 11.39 -1.49
CA ARG A 161 1.79 11.43 -0.27
C ARG A 161 0.85 11.37 0.93
N PRO A 162 0.98 10.37 1.83
CA PRO A 162 0.29 10.39 3.11
C PRO A 162 0.69 11.62 3.93
N THR A 163 -0.28 12.32 4.50
CA THR A 163 -0.05 13.49 5.35
C THR A 163 0.15 13.11 6.82
N LEU A 164 -0.13 11.85 7.17
CA LEU A 164 -0.09 11.30 8.51
C LEU A 164 0.92 10.13 8.58
N PRO A 165 1.58 9.92 9.73
CA PRO A 165 2.37 8.71 9.94
C PRO A 165 1.48 7.46 9.96
N LEU A 166 2.07 6.32 9.62
CA LEU A 166 1.36 5.03 9.66
C LEU A 166 0.90 4.68 11.08
N VAL A 167 1.83 4.77 12.04
CA VAL A 167 1.57 4.50 13.45
C VAL A 167 1.96 5.73 14.27
N ALA A 168 1.13 6.11 15.23
CA ALA A 168 1.40 7.26 16.09
C ALA A 168 2.72 7.10 16.85
N GLY A 169 3.58 8.12 16.75
CA GLY A 169 4.88 8.16 17.42
C GLY A 169 5.99 7.39 16.70
N GLU A 170 5.74 6.87 15.49
CA GLU A 170 6.73 6.13 14.70
C GLU A 170 7.06 6.86 13.40
N GLU A 171 8.27 6.68 12.92
CA GLU A 171 8.68 7.07 11.57
C GLU A 171 8.23 5.99 10.57
N THR A 172 7.61 6.41 9.47
CA THR A 172 7.16 5.51 8.40
C THR A 172 8.36 5.17 7.49
N THR A 173 8.68 3.89 7.33
CA THR A 173 9.79 3.45 6.47
C THR A 173 9.45 3.61 4.98
N PRO A 174 10.45 3.61 4.08
CA PRO A 174 10.20 3.69 2.64
C PRO A 174 9.31 2.56 2.10
N ALA A 175 9.41 1.33 2.62
CA ALA A 175 8.57 0.21 2.21
C ALA A 175 7.13 0.38 2.70
N GLU A 176 6.95 0.81 3.95
CA GLU A 176 5.64 1.16 4.51
C GLU A 176 4.98 2.27 3.69
N HIS A 177 5.76 3.30 3.32
CA HIS A 177 5.29 4.45 2.55
C HIS A 177 4.76 4.05 1.17
N VAL A 178 5.49 3.19 0.45
CA VAL A 178 5.02 2.64 -0.82
C VAL A 178 3.69 1.91 -0.64
N MET A 179 3.56 1.07 0.39
CA MET A 179 2.34 0.29 0.62
C MET A 179 1.17 1.15 1.09
N CYS A 180 1.43 2.30 1.74
CA CYS A 180 0.40 3.32 1.97
C CYS A 180 -0.19 3.88 0.68
N VAL A 181 0.51 3.81 -0.47
CA VAL A 181 0.04 4.41 -1.72
C VAL A 181 -0.30 3.38 -2.78
N ALA A 182 0.43 2.26 -2.88
CA ALA A 182 0.31 1.32 -4.00
C ALA A 182 -1.11 0.80 -4.27
N ASP A 183 -1.94 0.70 -3.22
CA ASP A 183 -3.32 0.23 -3.34
C ASP A 183 -4.26 1.22 -4.08
N ILE A 184 -3.91 2.52 -4.18
CA ILE A 184 -4.71 3.47 -4.98
C ILE A 184 -4.68 3.15 -6.48
N ALA A 185 -3.77 2.27 -6.94
CA ALA A 185 -3.67 1.87 -8.34
C ALA A 185 -5.01 1.36 -8.90
N ASN A 186 -5.83 0.68 -8.10
CA ASN A 186 -7.19 0.31 -8.47
C ASN A 186 -8.03 1.54 -8.90
N GLY A 187 -8.03 2.58 -8.08
CA GLY A 187 -8.73 3.83 -8.38
C GLY A 187 -8.12 4.60 -9.55
N VAL A 188 -6.77 4.63 -9.66
CA VAL A 188 -6.05 5.31 -10.76
C VAL A 188 -6.34 4.63 -12.10
N GLY A 189 -6.38 3.31 -12.13
CA GLY A 189 -6.67 2.53 -13.33
C GLY A 189 -8.16 2.34 -13.64
N ALA A 190 -9.07 2.86 -12.81
CA ALA A 190 -10.49 2.59 -12.89
C ALA A 190 -11.11 3.07 -14.21
N VAL A 191 -11.79 2.15 -14.89
CA VAL A 191 -12.55 2.40 -16.13
C VAL A 191 -14.07 2.33 -15.92
N LEU A 192 -14.49 1.99 -14.70
CA LEU A 192 -15.90 1.86 -14.29
C LEU A 192 -16.31 3.03 -13.41
N GLU A 193 -17.60 3.39 -13.47
CA GLU A 193 -18.17 4.42 -12.59
C GLU A 193 -18.51 3.82 -11.22
N PRO A 194 -17.98 4.39 -10.09
CA PRO A 194 -18.12 3.82 -8.74
C PRO A 194 -19.57 3.73 -8.22
N HIS A 195 -20.47 4.58 -8.75
CA HIS A 195 -21.89 4.57 -8.37
C HIS A 195 -22.72 3.50 -9.11
N GLU A 196 -22.16 2.89 -10.15
CA GLU A 196 -22.79 1.81 -10.91
C GLU A 196 -22.15 0.44 -10.63
N TRP A 197 -20.85 0.44 -10.35
CA TRP A 197 -20.05 -0.76 -10.20
C TRP A 197 -19.14 -0.71 -8.99
N ARG A 198 -19.08 -1.81 -8.26
CA ARG A 198 -18.02 -2.10 -7.30
C ARG A 198 -16.90 -2.84 -8.00
N PHE A 199 -15.67 -2.45 -7.74
CA PHE A 199 -14.45 -3.10 -8.22
C PHE A 199 -13.48 -3.19 -7.05
N LEU A 200 -13.60 -4.29 -6.30
CA LEU A 200 -12.89 -4.50 -5.06
C LEU A 200 -11.65 -5.36 -5.33
N ASN A 201 -10.48 -4.87 -4.95
CA ASN A 201 -9.28 -5.69 -5.04
C ASN A 201 -9.25 -6.73 -3.92
N THR A 202 -8.83 -7.96 -4.27
CA THR A 202 -8.64 -9.07 -3.33
C THR A 202 -7.20 -9.18 -2.86
N ASP A 203 -6.30 -8.49 -3.52
CA ASP A 203 -4.87 -8.46 -3.21
C ASP A 203 -4.22 -7.15 -3.63
N VAL A 204 -3.02 -6.92 -3.15
CA VAL A 204 -2.07 -5.96 -3.70
C VAL A 204 -0.67 -6.54 -3.66
N ILE A 205 -0.02 -6.61 -4.82
CA ILE A 205 1.35 -7.10 -4.95
C ILE A 205 2.23 -5.96 -5.46
N THR A 206 3.37 -5.72 -4.80
CA THR A 206 4.39 -4.79 -5.26
C THR A 206 5.73 -5.49 -5.46
N HIS A 207 6.44 -5.15 -6.53
CA HIS A 207 7.83 -5.53 -6.77
C HIS A 207 8.66 -4.27 -6.91
N LEU A 208 9.73 -4.15 -6.11
CA LEU A 208 10.57 -2.97 -6.05
C LEU A 208 11.99 -3.32 -6.48
N HIS A 209 12.47 -2.77 -7.61
CA HIS A 209 13.83 -2.99 -8.09
C HIS A 209 14.85 -2.07 -7.40
N ARG A 210 14.44 -0.96 -6.79
CA ARG A 210 15.30 -0.11 -5.96
C ARG A 210 14.59 0.38 -4.69
N ARG A 211 15.35 0.96 -3.74
CA ARG A 211 14.81 1.57 -2.53
C ARG A 211 14.12 2.89 -2.92
N PRO A 212 12.89 3.14 -2.47
CA PRO A 212 12.20 4.41 -2.67
C PRO A 212 12.93 5.58 -2.01
N VAL A 213 12.85 6.76 -2.62
CA VAL A 213 13.45 8.03 -2.15
C VAL A 213 12.38 9.11 -2.12
N GLY A 214 12.43 9.97 -1.11
CA GLY A 214 11.44 11.04 -0.92
C GLY A 214 10.14 10.57 -0.26
N GLN A 215 9.12 11.41 -0.31
CA GLN A 215 7.83 11.17 0.32
C GLN A 215 6.68 10.97 -0.69
N TRP A 216 6.91 11.26 -1.94
CA TRP A 216 5.93 11.16 -3.01
C TRP A 216 6.06 9.84 -3.75
N ILE A 217 4.94 9.17 -3.92
CA ILE A 217 4.83 7.97 -4.76
C ILE A 217 3.92 8.31 -5.93
N GLY A 218 4.47 8.20 -7.14
CA GLY A 218 3.74 8.31 -8.40
C GLY A 218 3.18 6.96 -8.81
N VAL A 219 1.95 6.93 -9.31
CA VAL A 219 1.28 5.72 -9.77
C VAL A 219 0.72 5.97 -11.17
N THR A 220 1.10 5.15 -12.13
CA THR A 220 0.35 4.97 -13.38
C THR A 220 -0.31 3.60 -13.32
N ALA A 221 -1.58 3.49 -13.73
CA ALA A 221 -2.27 2.22 -13.69
C ALA A 221 -3.27 2.05 -14.85
N ARG A 222 -3.57 0.81 -15.18
CA ARG A 222 -4.60 0.41 -16.16
C ARG A 222 -5.34 -0.80 -15.63
N ALA A 223 -6.66 -0.80 -15.78
CA ALA A 223 -7.50 -1.95 -15.46
C ALA A 223 -7.98 -2.65 -16.74
N SER A 224 -8.09 -3.96 -16.65
CA SER A 224 -8.79 -4.81 -17.62
C SER A 224 -9.93 -5.51 -16.91
N ILE A 225 -11.11 -5.52 -17.53
CA ILE A 225 -12.32 -6.14 -17.00
C ILE A 225 -12.72 -7.29 -17.91
N GLY A 226 -12.84 -8.49 -17.35
CA GLY A 226 -13.33 -9.68 -18.04
C GLY A 226 -14.87 -9.67 -18.15
N PRO A 227 -15.44 -10.58 -18.95
CA PRO A 227 -16.90 -10.67 -19.12
C PRO A 227 -17.62 -11.40 -18.00
N ASP A 228 -16.92 -11.90 -17.01
CA ASP A 228 -17.36 -12.87 -16.00
C ASP A 228 -17.21 -12.35 -14.54
N GLY A 229 -17.08 -11.04 -14.37
CA GLY A 229 -17.00 -10.42 -13.04
C GLY A 229 -15.58 -10.39 -12.44
N VAL A 230 -14.57 -10.69 -13.22
CA VAL A 230 -13.15 -10.63 -12.80
C VAL A 230 -12.43 -9.54 -13.58
N GLY A 231 -11.57 -8.79 -12.88
CA GLY A 231 -10.70 -7.79 -13.48
C GLY A 231 -9.28 -7.86 -12.92
N ALA A 232 -8.41 -7.08 -13.50
CA ALA A 232 -7.04 -6.91 -13.00
C ALA A 232 -6.56 -5.49 -13.25
N THR A 233 -5.86 -4.93 -12.26
CA THR A 233 -5.12 -3.67 -12.39
C THR A 233 -3.63 -3.94 -12.43
N THR A 234 -2.93 -3.30 -13.34
CA THR A 234 -1.46 -3.27 -13.40
C THR A 234 -0.99 -1.83 -13.33
N GLY A 235 0.07 -1.56 -12.56
CA GLY A 235 0.61 -0.22 -12.43
C GLY A 235 2.12 -0.19 -12.32
N THR A 236 2.71 0.94 -12.71
CA THR A 236 4.11 1.29 -12.45
C THR A 236 4.15 2.30 -11.30
N LEU A 237 5.08 2.08 -10.39
CA LEU A 237 5.33 2.91 -9.22
C LEU A 237 6.59 3.77 -9.46
N PHE A 238 6.50 5.03 -9.09
CA PHE A 238 7.58 6.02 -9.18
C PHE A 238 7.81 6.67 -7.84
N ASP A 239 9.01 7.16 -7.63
CA ASP A 239 9.32 8.15 -6.60
C ASP A 239 9.86 9.44 -7.25
N GLU A 240 10.35 10.36 -6.44
CA GLU A 240 10.83 11.69 -6.89
C GLU A 240 12.07 11.61 -7.81
N VAL A 241 12.70 10.44 -7.94
CA VAL A 241 13.89 10.20 -8.78
C VAL A 241 13.52 9.46 -10.07
N GLY A 242 12.56 8.53 -10.04
CA GLY A 242 12.14 7.76 -11.22
C GLY A 242 11.34 6.51 -10.86
N ALA A 243 11.27 5.55 -11.77
CA ALA A 243 10.55 4.30 -11.51
C ALA A 243 11.21 3.49 -10.38
N ILE A 244 10.39 2.90 -9.52
CA ILE A 244 10.83 2.07 -8.39
C ILE A 244 10.35 0.63 -8.50
N GLY A 245 9.31 0.38 -9.30
CA GLY A 245 8.74 -0.96 -9.43
C GLY A 245 7.33 -0.97 -9.99
N HIS A 246 6.63 -2.06 -9.72
CA HIS A 246 5.30 -2.31 -10.25
C HIS A 246 4.32 -2.78 -9.16
N THR A 247 3.03 -2.56 -9.41
CA THR A 247 1.94 -3.08 -8.58
C THR A 247 0.92 -3.84 -9.43
N LEU A 248 0.31 -4.88 -8.86
CA LEU A 248 -0.75 -5.69 -9.47
C LEU A 248 -1.85 -5.95 -8.44
N GLN A 249 -3.09 -6.00 -8.92
CA GLN A 249 -4.26 -6.30 -8.12
C GLN A 249 -5.28 -7.11 -8.93
N ALA A 250 -5.85 -8.17 -8.35
CA ALA A 250 -7.00 -8.86 -8.88
C ALA A 250 -8.28 -8.20 -8.38
N LEU A 251 -9.28 -8.03 -9.24
CA LEU A 251 -10.51 -7.31 -8.96
C LEU A 251 -11.73 -8.22 -9.01
N LEU A 252 -12.57 -8.13 -7.99
CA LEU A 252 -13.95 -8.59 -8.03
C LEU A 252 -14.85 -7.47 -8.54
N ILE A 253 -15.59 -7.71 -9.60
CA ILE A 253 -16.46 -6.73 -10.26
C ILE A 253 -17.90 -7.10 -10.00
N GLU A 254 -18.67 -6.19 -9.40
CA GLU A 254 -20.08 -6.37 -9.07
C GLU A 254 -20.88 -5.12 -9.43
N ARG A 255 -22.11 -5.29 -9.84
CA ARG A 255 -23.02 -4.17 -10.02
C ARG A 255 -23.56 -3.70 -8.67
N VAL A 256 -23.68 -2.37 -8.48
CA VAL A 256 -24.25 -1.76 -7.25
C VAL A 256 -25.74 -1.98 -7.18
#